data_dfec76ff1a3dc31a10a3f6c6d3579970
#
_entry.id   dfec76ff1a3dc31a10a3f6c6d3579970
#
_cell.length_a   1.000
_cell.length_b   1.000
_cell.length_c   1.000
_cell.angle_alpha   90.00
_cell.angle_beta   90.00
_cell.angle_gamma   90.00
#
_symmetry.space_group_name_H-M   'P 1'
#
loop_
_entity.id
_entity.type
_entity.pdbx_description
1 polymer ?
#
loop_
_entity_poly.entity_id
_entity_poly.type
_entity_poly.pdbx_seq_one_letter_code
_entity_poly.pdbx_strand_id
1 'polypeptide(L)'
;MKICRKFSDMLSYSAEYSNDFTTLSQEFIHTENYLFLMKERYGENLEYKIIRPINNALSHVCPKLFLQPLVENCISHAFEYTLTPWKILILYKETAETWQVEIHDNGCGFSEQSKEEIFRLYADYQATPSLNILNTKIGGLGIISTVVRLYLLYDTRIIFDIGHSRLGGSKITLGGYINDD
;
A
#
# COMPACT_ATOMS: atom_id res chain seq x y z
N MET A 1 22.43 13.95 -9.33
CA MET A 1 21.22 14.59 -9.94
C MET A 1 19.95 13.75 -9.86
N LYS A 2 19.97 12.43 -10.13
CA LYS A 2 18.75 11.59 -10.16
C LYS A 2 18.05 11.47 -8.79
N ILE A 3 18.81 11.30 -7.70
CA ILE A 3 18.27 11.20 -6.32
C ILE A 3 17.55 12.49 -5.92
N CYS A 4 18.18 13.66 -6.11
CA CYS A 4 17.57 14.95 -5.74
C CYS A 4 16.27 15.20 -6.49
N ARG A 5 16.19 14.83 -7.78
CA ARG A 5 14.97 14.97 -8.56
C ARG A 5 13.86 14.07 -8.01
N LYS A 6 14.13 12.78 -7.78
CA LYS A 6 13.15 11.83 -7.23
C LYS A 6 12.65 12.26 -5.86
N PHE A 7 13.55 12.78 -5.02
CA PHE A 7 13.18 13.33 -3.72
C PHE A 7 12.30 14.57 -3.84
N SER A 8 12.64 15.51 -4.75
CA SER A 8 11.83 16.69 -5.04
C SER A 8 10.43 16.30 -5.55
N ASP A 9 10.34 15.33 -6.49
CA ASP A 9 9.06 14.84 -7.02
C ASP A 9 8.19 14.26 -5.89
N MET A 10 8.79 13.51 -4.95
CA MET A 10 8.08 12.97 -3.79
C MET A 10 7.56 14.05 -2.84
N LEU A 11 8.41 15.05 -2.53
CA LEU A 11 8.01 16.17 -1.66
C LEU A 11 6.87 16.96 -2.31
N SER A 12 6.98 17.27 -3.60
CA SER A 12 5.93 17.99 -4.33
C SER A 12 4.61 17.23 -4.31
N TYR A 13 4.65 15.93 -4.57
CA TYR A 13 3.46 15.07 -4.50
C TYR A 13 2.82 15.08 -3.11
N SER A 14 3.62 14.92 -2.05
CA SER A 14 3.12 14.90 -0.67
C SER A 14 2.62 16.25 -0.19
N ALA A 15 3.21 17.37 -0.66
CA ALA A 15 2.86 18.73 -0.27
C ALA A 15 1.65 19.31 -1.03
N GLU A 16 1.18 18.66 -2.06
CA GLU A 16 0.01 19.09 -2.82
C GLU A 16 -1.28 18.82 -2.04
N TYR A 17 -1.71 19.78 -1.24
CA TYR A 17 -2.88 19.67 -0.34
C TYR A 17 -4.24 19.79 -1.04
N SER A 18 -4.27 20.03 -2.37
CA SER A 18 -5.50 20.40 -3.06
C SER A 18 -6.49 19.24 -3.31
N ASN A 19 -6.03 17.99 -3.24
CA ASN A 19 -6.88 16.83 -3.50
C ASN A 19 -6.51 15.66 -2.56
N ASP A 20 -7.51 15.12 -1.87
CA ASP A 20 -7.39 13.87 -1.07
C ASP A 20 -7.34 12.61 -1.94
N PHE A 21 -7.65 12.75 -3.23
CA PHE A 21 -7.74 11.66 -4.21
C PHE A 21 -6.78 11.89 -5.38
N THR A 22 -6.37 10.80 -5.98
CA THR A 22 -5.46 10.76 -7.12
C THR A 22 -5.79 9.56 -8.01
N THR A 23 -5.03 9.36 -9.09
CA THR A 23 -5.13 8.14 -9.88
C THR A 23 -4.14 7.09 -9.39
N LEU A 24 -4.49 5.83 -9.58
CA LEU A 24 -3.60 4.71 -9.27
C LEU A 24 -2.26 4.82 -10.03
N SER A 25 -2.27 5.39 -11.24
CA SER A 25 -1.06 5.67 -12.01
C SER A 25 -0.10 6.60 -11.25
N GLN A 26 -0.62 7.66 -10.64
CA GLN A 26 0.18 8.62 -9.87
C GLN A 26 0.75 7.97 -8.59
N GLU A 27 -0.05 7.14 -7.91
CA GLU A 27 0.40 6.38 -6.74
C GLU A 27 1.52 5.41 -7.08
N PHE A 28 1.46 4.71 -8.22
CA PHE A 28 2.56 3.87 -8.68
C PHE A 28 3.83 4.66 -8.95
N ILE A 29 3.73 5.83 -9.59
CA ILE A 29 4.89 6.70 -9.86
C ILE A 29 5.51 7.17 -8.54
N HIS A 30 4.69 7.60 -7.59
CA HIS A 30 5.13 8.04 -6.28
C HIS A 30 5.81 6.90 -5.49
N THR A 31 5.20 5.74 -5.45
CA THR A 31 5.74 4.55 -4.79
C THR A 31 7.04 4.07 -5.42
N GLU A 32 7.16 4.14 -6.76
CA GLU A 32 8.40 3.81 -7.46
C GLU A 32 9.53 4.80 -7.11
N ASN A 33 9.21 6.10 -6.96
CA ASN A 33 10.18 7.09 -6.50
C ASN A 33 10.67 6.79 -5.08
N TYR A 34 9.75 6.43 -4.17
CA TYR A 34 10.07 6.01 -2.82
C TYR A 34 10.98 4.77 -2.80
N LEU A 35 10.60 3.71 -3.50
CA LEU A 35 11.39 2.47 -3.59
C LEU A 35 12.77 2.70 -4.22
N PHE A 36 12.87 3.59 -5.20
CA PHE A 36 14.15 3.99 -5.76
C PHE A 36 15.06 4.60 -4.69
N LEU A 37 14.55 5.54 -3.87
CA LEU A 37 15.33 6.15 -2.78
C LEU A 37 15.71 5.13 -1.71
N MET A 38 14.82 4.18 -1.40
CA MET A 38 15.14 3.10 -0.47
C MET A 38 16.21 2.14 -1.04
N LYS A 39 16.17 1.84 -2.34
CA LYS A 39 17.22 1.06 -3.01
C LYS A 39 18.57 1.76 -2.97
N GLU A 40 18.60 3.09 -3.17
CA GLU A 40 19.84 3.88 -3.03
C GLU A 40 20.38 3.84 -1.58
N ARG A 41 19.48 3.82 -0.59
CA ARG A 41 19.85 3.75 0.84
C ARG A 41 20.37 2.37 1.25
N TYR A 42 19.71 1.30 0.81
CA TYR A 42 19.99 -0.07 1.27
C TYR A 42 20.87 -0.88 0.30
N GLY A 43 21.14 -0.35 -0.89
CA GLY A 43 21.99 -0.99 -1.88
C GLY A 43 21.46 -2.37 -2.27
N GLU A 44 22.37 -3.36 -2.32
CA GLU A 44 22.02 -4.74 -2.70
C GLU A 44 21.14 -5.47 -1.68
N ASN A 45 20.97 -4.90 -0.49
CA ASN A 45 20.12 -5.50 0.55
C ASN A 45 18.62 -5.34 0.25
N LEU A 46 18.21 -4.48 -0.68
CA LEU A 46 16.80 -4.31 -1.07
C LEU A 46 16.62 -4.60 -2.56
N GLU A 47 15.76 -5.54 -2.88
CA GLU A 47 15.29 -5.84 -4.23
C GLU A 47 13.80 -5.49 -4.33
N TYR A 48 13.39 -4.83 -5.39
CA TYR A 48 11.96 -4.61 -5.64
C TYR A 48 11.59 -4.79 -7.10
N LYS A 49 10.33 -5.16 -7.33
CA LYS A 49 9.75 -5.26 -8.66
C LYS A 49 8.32 -4.76 -8.64
N ILE A 50 7.97 -3.94 -9.64
CA ILE A 50 6.60 -3.48 -9.87
C ILE A 50 6.12 -4.07 -11.19
N ILE A 51 4.99 -4.78 -11.17
CA ILE A 51 4.36 -5.36 -12.36
C ILE A 51 2.99 -4.71 -12.51
N ARG A 52 2.86 -3.88 -13.54
CA ARG A 52 1.65 -3.13 -13.90
C ARG A 52 1.61 -2.93 -15.41
N PRO A 53 0.44 -2.67 -16.00
CA PRO A 53 0.34 -2.25 -17.40
C PRO A 53 1.16 -0.99 -17.66
N ILE A 54 1.78 -0.92 -18.83
CA ILE A 54 2.60 0.24 -19.25
C ILE A 54 1.70 1.39 -19.73
N ASN A 55 0.51 1.08 -20.20
CA ASN A 55 -0.44 2.04 -20.75
C ASN A 55 -1.29 2.68 -19.64
N ASN A 56 -1.84 3.86 -19.93
CA ASN A 56 -2.66 4.71 -19.03
C ASN A 56 -3.95 4.07 -18.47
N ALA A 57 -4.05 2.74 -18.46
CA ALA A 57 -5.17 1.96 -17.92
C ALA A 57 -5.35 2.07 -16.40
N LEU A 58 -4.43 2.75 -15.69
CA LEU A 58 -4.50 2.91 -14.23
C LEU A 58 -5.21 4.24 -13.86
N SER A 59 -6.37 4.49 -14.47
CA SER A 59 -7.19 5.68 -14.22
C SER A 59 -8.06 5.59 -12.97
N HIS A 60 -8.12 4.41 -12.32
CA HIS A 60 -8.90 4.23 -11.11
C HIS A 60 -8.51 5.26 -10.06
N VAL A 61 -9.52 5.92 -9.50
CA VAL A 61 -9.32 6.91 -8.43
C VAL A 61 -9.00 6.17 -7.13
N CYS A 62 -8.02 6.64 -6.40
CA CYS A 62 -7.67 6.12 -5.09
C CYS A 62 -7.30 7.25 -4.13
N PRO A 63 -7.28 7.00 -2.81
CA PRO A 63 -6.79 7.98 -1.86
C PRO A 63 -5.32 8.30 -2.14
N LYS A 64 -4.94 9.56 -2.01
CA LYS A 64 -3.54 9.98 -2.12
C LYS A 64 -2.69 9.32 -1.03
N LEU A 65 -1.44 8.96 -1.33
CA LEU A 65 -0.57 8.16 -0.46
C LEU A 65 -1.22 6.82 -0.06
N PHE A 66 -1.79 6.12 -1.05
CA PHE A 66 -2.46 4.83 -0.88
C PHE A 66 -1.47 3.67 -0.78
N LEU A 67 -0.47 3.62 -1.66
CA LEU A 67 0.47 2.50 -1.75
C LEU A 67 1.69 2.66 -0.85
N GLN A 68 2.17 3.89 -0.66
CA GLN A 68 3.41 4.14 0.08
C GLN A 68 3.37 3.61 1.52
N PRO A 69 2.32 3.82 2.34
CA PRO A 69 2.29 3.30 3.72
C PRO A 69 2.39 1.78 3.80
N LEU A 70 1.89 1.06 2.79
CA LEU A 70 1.97 -0.40 2.73
C LEU A 70 3.40 -0.87 2.45
N VAL A 71 4.10 -0.16 1.57
CA VAL A 71 5.52 -0.42 1.27
C VAL A 71 6.42 -0.02 2.44
N GLU A 72 6.11 1.09 3.11
CA GLU A 72 6.79 1.50 4.35
C GLU A 72 6.66 0.44 5.45
N ASN A 73 5.48 -0.19 5.55
CA ASN A 73 5.25 -1.29 6.48
C ASN A 73 6.19 -2.48 6.21
N CYS A 74 6.44 -2.84 4.93
CA CYS A 74 7.40 -3.87 4.58
C CYS A 74 8.81 -3.50 5.08
N ILE A 75 9.26 -2.26 4.81
CA ILE A 75 10.62 -1.83 5.14
C ILE A 75 10.81 -1.66 6.65
N SER A 76 9.80 -1.14 7.37
CA SER A 76 9.94 -0.80 8.79
C SER A 76 9.68 -1.98 9.73
N HIS A 77 8.86 -2.95 9.32
CA HIS A 77 8.42 -4.03 10.21
C HIS A 77 8.73 -5.43 9.68
N ALA A 78 8.40 -5.71 8.40
CA ALA A 78 8.57 -7.04 7.87
C ALA A 78 10.04 -7.48 7.82
N PHE A 79 10.96 -6.53 7.65
CA PHE A 79 12.39 -6.81 7.49
C PHE A 79 13.21 -6.69 8.76
N GLU A 80 12.63 -6.29 9.89
CA GLU A 80 13.36 -6.07 11.15
C GLU A 80 14.15 -7.32 11.60
N TYR A 81 13.59 -8.52 11.36
CA TYR A 81 14.20 -9.80 11.73
C TYR A 81 14.49 -10.70 10.52
N THR A 82 14.50 -10.14 9.31
CA THR A 82 14.64 -10.90 8.08
C THR A 82 16.03 -10.72 7.47
N LEU A 83 16.65 -11.83 7.06
CA LEU A 83 17.93 -11.77 6.37
C LEU A 83 17.79 -11.15 4.98
N THR A 84 18.81 -10.40 4.57
CA THR A 84 18.90 -9.82 3.23
C THR A 84 19.17 -10.90 2.17
N PRO A 85 18.81 -10.70 0.91
CA PRO A 85 18.14 -9.49 0.38
C PRO A 85 16.65 -9.43 0.75
N TRP A 86 16.21 -8.26 1.18
CA TRP A 86 14.80 -7.93 1.36
C TRP A 86 14.13 -7.78 0.01
N LYS A 87 12.95 -8.36 -0.16
CA LYS A 87 12.26 -8.40 -1.46
C LYS A 87 10.86 -7.85 -1.34
N ILE A 88 10.54 -6.91 -2.22
CA ILE A 88 9.20 -6.34 -2.37
C ILE A 88 8.73 -6.56 -3.81
N LEU A 89 7.52 -7.09 -3.96
CA LEU A 89 6.88 -7.25 -5.25
C LEU A 89 5.50 -6.61 -5.20
N ILE A 90 5.26 -5.64 -6.09
CA ILE A 90 3.97 -4.99 -6.24
C ILE A 90 3.35 -5.47 -7.55
N LEU A 91 2.14 -5.99 -7.48
CA LEU A 91 1.38 -6.50 -8.61
C LEU A 91 0.07 -5.75 -8.74
N TYR A 92 -0.20 -5.24 -9.93
CA TYR A 92 -1.53 -4.81 -10.32
C TYR A 92 -2.27 -5.94 -11.01
N LYS A 93 -3.53 -6.11 -10.69
CA LYS A 93 -4.46 -7.04 -11.34
C LYS A 93 -5.78 -6.34 -11.61
N GLU A 94 -6.39 -6.66 -12.72
CA GLU A 94 -7.68 -6.12 -13.13
C GLU A 94 -8.50 -7.20 -13.81
N THR A 95 -9.79 -7.19 -13.54
CA THR A 95 -10.82 -8.00 -14.21
C THR A 95 -11.86 -7.05 -14.79
N ALA A 96 -12.94 -7.56 -15.41
CA ALA A 96 -14.05 -6.73 -15.84
C ALA A 96 -14.76 -6.00 -14.67
N GLU A 97 -14.69 -6.56 -13.45
CA GLU A 97 -15.47 -6.08 -12.31
C GLU A 97 -14.62 -5.43 -11.23
N THR A 98 -13.32 -5.73 -11.18
CA THR A 98 -12.45 -5.31 -10.07
C THR A 98 -11.07 -4.93 -10.52
N TRP A 99 -10.46 -4.01 -9.77
CA TRP A 99 -9.04 -3.74 -9.80
C TRP A 99 -8.43 -4.00 -8.41
N GLN A 100 -7.20 -4.45 -8.36
CA GLN A 100 -6.49 -4.65 -7.09
C GLN A 100 -4.99 -4.50 -7.24
N VAL A 101 -4.34 -4.10 -6.14
CA VAL A 101 -2.90 -4.11 -5.97
C VAL A 101 -2.54 -5.10 -4.87
N GLU A 102 -1.62 -5.99 -5.18
CA GLU A 102 -1.01 -6.89 -4.20
C GLU A 102 0.40 -6.42 -3.90
N ILE A 103 0.72 -6.28 -2.62
CA ILE A 103 2.07 -5.99 -2.14
C ILE A 103 2.57 -7.21 -1.39
N HIS A 104 3.64 -7.80 -1.89
CA HIS A 104 4.28 -8.99 -1.35
C HIS A 104 5.65 -8.62 -0.79
N ASP A 105 6.01 -9.18 0.35
CA ASP A 105 7.34 -9.14 0.92
C ASP A 105 7.87 -10.55 1.25
N ASN A 106 9.16 -10.65 1.58
CA ASN A 106 9.79 -11.83 2.12
C ASN A 106 10.15 -11.68 3.60
N GLY A 107 9.43 -10.82 4.32
CA GLY A 107 9.65 -10.53 5.73
C GLY A 107 9.13 -11.62 6.67
N CYS A 108 8.97 -11.27 7.95
CA CYS A 108 8.47 -12.20 8.98
C CYS A 108 6.98 -12.53 8.85
N GLY A 109 6.23 -11.80 8.00
CA GLY A 109 4.79 -11.95 7.87
C GLY A 109 4.01 -11.32 9.04
N PHE A 110 2.69 -11.50 9.03
CA PHE A 110 1.80 -11.10 10.12
C PHE A 110 1.52 -12.30 11.03
N SER A 111 1.55 -12.08 12.35
CA SER A 111 0.98 -13.07 13.27
C SER A 111 -0.55 -13.13 13.11
N GLU A 112 -1.16 -14.27 13.45
CA GLU A 112 -2.62 -14.39 13.41
C GLU A 112 -3.28 -13.33 14.30
N GLN A 113 -2.72 -13.07 15.48
CA GLN A 113 -3.20 -12.03 16.40
C GLN A 113 -3.17 -10.63 15.76
N SER A 114 -2.10 -10.28 15.04
CA SER A 114 -1.98 -8.99 14.35
C SER A 114 -3.00 -8.87 13.21
N LYS A 115 -3.25 -9.95 12.46
CA LYS A 115 -4.28 -9.96 11.43
C LYS A 115 -5.68 -9.78 12.01
N GLU A 116 -6.01 -10.57 13.05
CA GLU A 116 -7.31 -10.48 13.73
C GLU A 116 -7.56 -9.07 14.26
N GLU A 117 -6.54 -8.43 14.83
CA GLU A 117 -6.64 -7.07 15.33
C GLU A 117 -6.90 -6.06 14.22
N ILE A 118 -6.19 -6.17 13.08
CA ILE A 118 -6.39 -5.31 11.91
C ILE A 118 -7.81 -5.47 11.35
N PHE A 119 -8.28 -6.72 11.17
CA PHE A 119 -9.64 -6.96 10.66
C PHE A 119 -10.72 -6.52 11.64
N ARG A 120 -10.50 -6.68 12.96
CA ARG A 120 -11.40 -6.18 14.00
C ARG A 120 -11.51 -4.65 13.94
N LEU A 121 -10.40 -3.93 13.87
CA LEU A 121 -10.42 -2.46 13.77
C LEU A 121 -11.16 -1.99 12.52
N TYR A 122 -11.00 -2.68 11.41
CA TYR A 122 -11.75 -2.38 10.20
C TYR A 122 -13.24 -2.63 10.36
N ALA A 123 -13.64 -3.75 10.95
CA ALA A 123 -15.04 -4.06 11.24
C ALA A 123 -15.68 -3.06 12.23
N ASP A 124 -14.94 -2.68 13.28
CA ASP A 124 -15.38 -1.68 14.26
C ASP A 124 -15.61 -0.31 13.58
N TYR A 125 -14.74 0.07 12.63
CA TYR A 125 -14.91 1.28 11.85
C TYR A 125 -16.14 1.22 10.95
N GLN A 126 -16.38 0.10 10.28
CA GLN A 126 -17.60 -0.09 9.46
C GLN A 126 -18.87 0.02 10.29
N ALA A 127 -18.87 -0.52 11.52
CA ALA A 127 -20.00 -0.45 12.43
C ALA A 127 -20.23 0.95 13.02
N THR A 128 -19.15 1.71 13.24
CA THR A 128 -19.19 3.05 13.86
C THR A 128 -18.13 3.97 13.23
N PRO A 129 -18.43 4.62 12.09
CA PRO A 129 -17.46 5.45 11.35
C PRO A 129 -16.90 6.66 12.11
N SER A 130 -17.47 7.00 13.28
CA SER A 130 -16.97 8.08 14.17
C SER A 130 -15.82 7.64 15.09
N LEU A 131 -15.44 6.36 15.09
CA LEU A 131 -14.31 5.87 15.88
C LEU A 131 -13.00 6.54 15.43
N ASN A 132 -12.32 7.18 16.37
CA ASN A 132 -11.03 7.82 16.13
C ASN A 132 -9.91 6.77 16.12
N ILE A 133 -9.85 5.98 15.06
CA ILE A 133 -8.86 4.88 14.89
C ILE A 133 -7.42 5.38 14.98
N LEU A 134 -7.18 6.66 14.67
CA LEU A 134 -5.86 7.30 14.67
C LEU A 134 -5.24 7.42 16.07
N ASN A 135 -6.01 7.20 17.14
CA ASN A 135 -5.51 7.25 18.52
C ASN A 135 -5.06 5.89 19.08
N THR A 136 -5.15 4.81 18.33
CA THR A 136 -4.70 3.48 18.76
C THR A 136 -3.19 3.33 18.55
N LYS A 137 -2.45 3.00 19.61
CA LYS A 137 -1.00 2.72 19.56
C LYS A 137 -0.69 1.31 19.05
N ILE A 138 -1.22 0.94 17.89
CA ILE A 138 -1.12 -0.42 17.37
C ILE A 138 -0.18 -0.43 16.15
N GLY A 139 0.70 -1.41 16.07
CA GLY A 139 1.43 -1.70 14.83
C GLY A 139 0.42 -1.99 13.71
N GLY A 140 0.62 -1.38 12.51
CA GLY A 140 -0.34 -1.54 11.39
C GLY A 140 -1.29 -0.35 11.19
N LEU A 141 -1.13 0.76 11.93
CA LEU A 141 -1.93 1.99 11.73
C LEU A 141 -1.89 2.49 10.28
N GLY A 142 -0.77 2.34 9.58
CA GLY A 142 -0.65 2.70 8.17
C GLY A 142 -1.57 1.87 7.27
N ILE A 143 -1.70 0.57 7.54
CA ILE A 143 -2.58 -0.33 6.79
C ILE A 143 -4.04 0.06 7.03
N ILE A 144 -4.46 0.16 8.29
CA ILE A 144 -5.84 0.51 8.64
C ILE A 144 -6.22 1.88 8.11
N SER A 145 -5.36 2.90 8.26
CA SER A 145 -5.61 4.23 7.70
C SER A 145 -5.84 4.16 6.18
N THR A 146 -5.05 3.35 5.48
CA THR A 146 -5.18 3.16 4.04
C THR A 146 -6.49 2.47 3.67
N VAL A 147 -6.85 1.38 4.40
CA VAL A 147 -8.10 0.63 4.19
C VAL A 147 -9.33 1.51 4.44
N VAL A 148 -9.33 2.26 5.55
CA VAL A 148 -10.42 3.18 5.90
C VAL A 148 -10.61 4.26 4.84
N ARG A 149 -9.53 4.85 4.34
CA ARG A 149 -9.60 5.88 3.30
C ARG A 149 -10.13 5.31 1.97
N LEU A 150 -9.75 4.07 1.65
CA LEU A 150 -10.30 3.37 0.49
C LEU A 150 -11.79 3.06 0.68
N TYR A 151 -12.19 2.63 1.89
CA TYR A 151 -13.59 2.41 2.25
C TYR A 151 -14.42 3.69 2.14
N LEU A 152 -13.90 4.83 2.58
CA LEU A 152 -14.59 6.13 2.43
C LEU A 152 -14.81 6.54 0.97
N LEU A 153 -14.00 6.03 0.04
CA LEU A 153 -14.14 6.31 -1.39
C LEU A 153 -15.08 5.32 -2.10
N TYR A 154 -14.99 4.03 -1.77
CA TYR A 154 -15.67 2.93 -2.47
C TYR A 154 -16.79 2.28 -1.67
N ASP A 155 -17.00 2.73 -0.42
CA ASP A 155 -17.94 2.12 0.55
C ASP A 155 -17.64 0.62 0.74
N THR A 156 -18.66 -0.22 0.82
CA THR A 156 -18.52 -1.67 0.97
C THR A 156 -17.92 -2.38 -0.26
N ARG A 157 -17.66 -1.65 -1.34
CA ARG A 157 -17.14 -2.14 -2.62
C ARG A 157 -15.61 -2.14 -2.68
N ILE A 158 -14.95 -2.44 -1.56
CA ILE A 158 -13.50 -2.59 -1.51
C ILE A 158 -13.08 -4.05 -1.43
N ILE A 159 -11.86 -4.31 -1.87
CA ILE A 159 -11.14 -5.57 -1.68
C ILE A 159 -10.06 -5.30 -0.65
N PHE A 160 -10.07 -6.06 0.45
CA PHE A 160 -9.02 -6.02 1.46
C PHE A 160 -8.73 -7.43 1.98
N ASP A 161 -7.48 -7.84 1.91
CA ASP A 161 -7.01 -9.15 2.41
C ASP A 161 -5.57 -9.07 2.90
N ILE A 162 -5.24 -9.88 3.91
CA ILE A 162 -3.89 -10.10 4.42
C ILE A 162 -3.62 -11.60 4.39
N GLY A 163 -2.71 -12.02 3.53
CA GLY A 163 -2.37 -13.42 3.32
C GLY A 163 -0.87 -13.68 3.34
N HIS A 164 -0.50 -14.90 2.96
CA HIS A 164 0.89 -15.29 2.79
C HIS A 164 1.43 -14.88 1.43
N SER A 165 2.65 -14.37 1.42
CA SER A 165 3.39 -14.00 0.22
C SER A 165 4.01 -15.23 -0.44
N ARG A 166 4.02 -15.26 -1.77
CA ARG A 166 4.83 -16.20 -2.54
C ARG A 166 6.34 -15.99 -2.37
N LEU A 167 6.76 -14.90 -1.74
CA LEU A 167 8.15 -14.62 -1.41
C LEU A 167 8.53 -15.12 -0.01
N GLY A 168 7.57 -15.63 0.77
CA GLY A 168 7.77 -16.19 2.10
C GLY A 168 7.25 -15.35 3.27
N GLY A 169 7.04 -14.05 3.07
CA GLY A 169 6.50 -13.13 4.09
C GLY A 169 5.00 -12.87 3.96
N SER A 170 4.60 -11.62 3.99
CA SER A 170 3.19 -11.21 3.90
C SER A 170 2.75 -10.78 2.49
N LYS A 171 1.46 -10.91 2.25
CA LYS A 171 0.75 -10.35 1.09
C LYS A 171 -0.38 -9.46 1.61
N ILE A 172 -0.39 -8.20 1.21
CA ILE A 172 -1.51 -7.30 1.41
C ILE A 172 -2.17 -7.06 0.06
N THR A 173 -3.49 -7.25 -0.01
CA THR A 173 -4.31 -6.99 -1.19
C THR A 173 -5.28 -5.86 -0.89
N LEU A 174 -5.25 -4.83 -1.71
CA LEU A 174 -6.20 -3.71 -1.67
C LEU A 174 -6.70 -3.37 -3.06
N GLY A 175 -7.98 -3.04 -3.17
CA GLY A 175 -8.60 -2.71 -4.44
C GLY A 175 -10.04 -2.28 -4.29
N GLY A 176 -10.72 -2.13 -5.42
CA GLY A 176 -12.12 -1.75 -5.49
C GLY A 176 -12.83 -2.41 -6.65
N TYR A 177 -14.16 -2.32 -6.61
CA TYR A 177 -15.00 -2.71 -7.73
C TYR A 177 -15.05 -1.59 -8.76
N ILE A 178 -14.96 -1.97 -10.03
CA ILE A 178 -15.16 -1.06 -11.16
C ILE A 178 -16.66 -0.82 -11.25
N ASN A 179 -17.06 0.47 -11.27
CA ASN A 179 -18.47 0.79 -11.49
C ASN A 179 -18.78 0.53 -12.96
N ASP A 180 -19.77 -0.31 -13.24
CA ASP A 180 -20.53 -0.21 -14.48
C ASP A 180 -21.43 1.03 -14.34
N ASP A 181 -21.05 2.14 -15.01
CA ASP A 181 -21.91 3.32 -15.19
C ASP A 181 -23.07 3.01 -16.14
#